data_e8254b37e93ea8af0ebd3e504ac7da86
#
_entry.id   e8254b37e93ea8af0ebd3e504ac7da86
#
_cell.length_a   1.000
_cell.length_b   1.000
_cell.length_c   1.000
_cell.angle_alpha   90.00
_cell.angle_beta   90.00
_cell.angle_gamma   90.00
#
_symmetry.space_group_name_H-M   'P 1'
#
loop_
_entity.id
_entity.type
_entity.pdbx_description
1 polymer ?
#
loop_
_entity_poly.entity_id
_entity_poly.type
_entity_poly.pdbx_seq_one_letter_code
_entity_poly.pdbx_strand_id
1 'polypeptide(L)'
;SKLRHTAEIINSSKADLILFAGHTLVSDSDVNELNKLVDNDKTTAVIEVKEDKTSKMNPVCHSMFLLENGIVRSLFTHQLFTDSKTINAYPILGEHLMLELETRRNFSAANRNVAIIQCGENNILRNIQSEENRAVFRFDENTSLNKRFADFLNNTDIILNPLHSPMG
;
A
#
# COMPACT_ATOMS: atom_id res chain seq x y z
N SER A 1 -3.87 21.86 -12.64
CA SER A 1 -3.06 21.33 -11.52
C SER A 1 -3.24 19.80 -11.45
N LYS A 2 -2.27 19.08 -10.91
CA LYS A 2 -2.37 17.63 -10.67
C LYS A 2 -3.66 17.25 -9.94
N LEU A 3 -4.05 18.04 -8.98
CA LEU A 3 -5.23 17.85 -8.14
C LEU A 3 -6.52 17.80 -8.96
N ARG A 4 -6.74 18.77 -9.84
CA ARG A 4 -7.91 18.79 -10.73
C ARG A 4 -7.90 17.62 -11.70
N HIS A 5 -6.73 17.31 -12.27
CA HIS A 5 -6.62 16.17 -13.19
C HIS A 5 -6.90 14.83 -12.50
N THR A 6 -6.42 14.65 -11.26
CA THR A 6 -6.75 13.46 -10.46
C THR A 6 -8.25 13.36 -10.19
N ALA A 7 -8.90 14.49 -9.83
CA ALA A 7 -10.35 14.53 -9.65
C ALA A 7 -11.12 14.18 -10.94
N GLU A 8 -10.71 14.72 -12.08
CA GLU A 8 -11.29 14.42 -13.39
C GLU A 8 -11.21 12.92 -13.72
N ILE A 9 -10.06 12.28 -13.44
CA ILE A 9 -9.88 10.83 -13.64
C ILE A 9 -10.87 10.05 -12.76
N ILE A 10 -10.97 10.39 -11.47
CA ILE A 10 -11.89 9.70 -10.56
C ILE A 10 -13.34 9.91 -10.99
N ASN A 11 -13.73 11.15 -11.29
CA ASN A 11 -15.11 11.49 -11.64
C ASN A 11 -15.57 10.86 -12.96
N SER A 12 -14.66 10.69 -13.92
CA SER A 12 -14.96 10.04 -15.20
C SER A 12 -14.83 8.51 -15.17
N SER A 13 -14.30 7.96 -14.09
CA SER A 13 -14.03 6.53 -13.99
C SER A 13 -15.32 5.69 -13.93
N LYS A 14 -15.23 4.52 -14.55
CA LYS A 14 -16.21 3.42 -14.39
C LYS A 14 -15.65 2.26 -13.56
N ALA A 15 -14.42 2.40 -13.08
CA ALA A 15 -13.79 1.39 -12.24
C ALA A 15 -14.27 1.49 -10.80
N ASP A 16 -14.44 0.37 -10.14
CA ASP A 16 -14.79 0.32 -8.71
C ASP A 16 -13.62 0.74 -7.81
N LEU A 17 -12.39 0.52 -8.28
CA LEU A 17 -11.16 0.79 -7.55
C LEU A 17 -10.09 1.38 -8.45
N ILE A 18 -9.44 2.46 -7.99
CA ILE A 18 -8.30 3.09 -8.67
C ILE A 18 -7.13 3.22 -7.68
N LEU A 19 -5.93 2.89 -8.13
CA LEU A 19 -4.68 3.16 -7.41
C LEU A 19 -3.92 4.30 -8.09
N PHE A 20 -3.67 5.37 -7.35
CA PHE A 20 -2.77 6.45 -7.72
C PHE A 20 -1.45 6.29 -6.97
N ALA A 21 -0.48 5.69 -7.62
CA ALA A 21 0.87 5.48 -7.11
C ALA A 21 1.84 6.59 -7.59
N GLY A 22 3.08 6.54 -7.12
CA GLY A 22 4.15 7.39 -7.64
C GLY A 22 4.07 8.85 -7.22
N HIS A 23 3.71 9.11 -5.97
CA HIS A 23 3.65 10.47 -5.42
C HIS A 23 2.67 11.37 -6.17
N THR A 24 1.47 10.91 -6.33
CA THR A 24 0.41 11.63 -7.07
C THR A 24 0.13 12.98 -6.44
N LEU A 25 0.07 13.07 -5.12
CA LEU A 25 -0.07 14.30 -4.36
C LEU A 25 1.17 14.56 -3.49
N VAL A 26 1.31 15.79 -3.01
CA VAL A 26 2.50 16.23 -2.25
C VAL A 26 2.24 16.49 -0.77
N SER A 27 0.97 16.55 -0.36
CA SER A 27 0.62 16.79 1.03
C SER A 27 -0.73 16.16 1.41
N ASP A 28 -0.93 15.94 2.69
CA ASP A 28 -2.21 15.47 3.24
C ASP A 28 -3.34 16.47 3.00
N SER A 29 -3.02 17.77 2.98
CA SER A 29 -4.00 18.79 2.65
C SER A 29 -4.52 18.68 1.22
N ASP A 30 -3.68 18.23 0.27
CA ASP A 30 -4.09 17.99 -1.11
C ASP A 30 -5.15 16.88 -1.20
N VAL A 31 -5.10 15.88 -0.32
CA VAL A 31 -6.11 14.80 -0.28
C VAL A 31 -7.47 15.35 0.13
N ASN A 32 -7.51 16.23 1.13
CA ASN A 32 -8.74 16.88 1.56
C ASN A 32 -9.31 17.82 0.49
N GLU A 33 -8.46 18.54 -0.23
CA GLU A 33 -8.88 19.38 -1.35
C GLU A 33 -9.37 18.53 -2.54
N LEU A 34 -8.69 17.40 -2.82
CA LEU A 34 -9.15 16.45 -3.83
C LEU A 34 -10.55 15.91 -3.50
N ASN A 35 -10.78 15.56 -2.25
CA ASN A 35 -12.08 15.05 -1.80
C ASN A 35 -13.24 16.01 -2.08
N LYS A 36 -12.99 17.33 -2.00
CA LYS A 36 -14.01 18.35 -2.32
C LYS A 36 -14.33 18.44 -3.82
N LEU A 37 -13.45 17.92 -4.67
CA LEU A 37 -13.57 17.95 -6.15
C LEU A 37 -14.11 16.63 -6.71
N VAL A 38 -14.19 15.59 -5.90
CA VAL A 38 -14.65 14.27 -6.32
C VAL A 38 -16.17 14.16 -6.08
N ASP A 39 -16.89 13.94 -7.18
CA ASP A 39 -18.35 13.76 -7.19
C ASP A 39 -18.76 12.29 -7.42
N ASN A 40 -17.80 11.42 -7.75
CA ASN A 40 -18.04 10.01 -8.03
C ASN A 40 -18.05 9.20 -6.72
N ASP A 41 -19.22 8.80 -6.27
CA ASP A 41 -19.43 8.02 -5.04
C ASP A 41 -19.27 6.48 -5.25
N LYS A 42 -19.07 6.04 -6.50
CA LYS A 42 -18.98 4.61 -6.86
C LYS A 42 -17.56 4.10 -6.91
N THR A 43 -16.60 5.00 -7.11
CA THR A 43 -15.20 4.66 -7.26
C THR A 43 -14.46 4.86 -5.95
N THR A 44 -13.84 3.80 -5.44
CA THR A 44 -12.87 3.88 -4.34
C THR A 44 -11.50 4.24 -4.91
N ALA A 45 -10.86 5.28 -4.40
CA ALA A 45 -9.53 5.69 -4.82
C ALA A 45 -8.51 5.50 -3.69
N VAL A 46 -7.40 4.81 -4.00
CA VAL A 46 -6.22 4.72 -3.14
C VAL A 46 -5.18 5.69 -3.68
N ILE A 47 -4.71 6.59 -2.81
CA ILE A 47 -3.87 7.71 -3.23
C ILE A 47 -2.59 7.73 -2.40
N GLU A 48 -1.48 7.76 -3.10
CA GLU A 48 -0.16 7.91 -2.50
C GLU A 48 0.24 9.39 -2.44
N VAL A 49 0.69 9.80 -1.26
CA VAL A 49 1.17 11.15 -0.99
C VAL A 49 2.66 11.08 -0.66
N LYS A 50 3.44 11.92 -1.31
CA LYS A 50 4.85 12.12 -0.96
C LYS A 50 4.93 13.04 0.24
N GLU A 51 5.46 12.56 1.35
CA GLU A 51 5.86 13.44 2.44
C GLU A 51 7.24 14.04 2.19
N ASP A 52 7.35 15.37 2.34
CA ASP A 52 8.65 16.09 2.23
C ASP A 52 9.59 15.84 3.43
N LYS A 53 9.13 15.12 4.44
CA LYS A 53 9.91 14.82 5.64
C LYS A 53 10.70 13.53 5.48
N THR A 54 11.80 13.59 4.75
CA THR A 54 12.82 12.55 4.84
C THR A 54 13.49 12.60 6.20
N SER A 55 13.10 11.74 7.11
CA SER A 55 13.92 11.46 8.28
C SER A 55 15.08 10.58 7.83
N LYS A 56 16.29 10.81 8.40
CA LYS A 56 17.45 9.93 8.16
C LYS A 56 17.20 8.47 8.57
N MET A 57 16.17 8.23 9.40
CA MET A 57 15.79 6.90 9.90
C MET A 57 14.68 6.23 9.08
N ASN A 58 13.92 7.01 8.27
CA ASN A 58 12.89 6.49 7.38
C ASN A 58 12.99 7.21 6.02
N PRO A 59 13.82 6.69 5.11
CA PRO A 59 14.08 7.36 3.83
C PRO A 59 12.88 7.35 2.88
N VAL A 60 11.82 6.62 3.20
CA VAL A 60 10.67 6.45 2.32
C VAL A 60 9.39 6.72 3.10
N CYS A 61 9.06 8.01 3.26
CA CYS A 61 7.80 8.44 3.83
C CYS A 61 6.76 8.55 2.70
N HIS A 62 5.91 7.55 2.60
CA HIS A 62 4.79 7.53 1.66
C HIS A 62 3.52 7.26 2.45
N SER A 63 2.70 8.28 2.60
CA SER A 63 1.38 8.12 3.19
C SER A 63 0.40 7.58 2.14
N MET A 64 -0.44 6.66 2.57
CA MET A 64 -1.51 6.12 1.73
C MET A 64 -2.86 6.51 2.30
N PHE A 65 -3.71 7.02 1.45
CA PHE A 65 -5.07 7.43 1.78
C PHE A 65 -6.09 6.67 0.97
N LEU A 66 -7.21 6.38 1.60
CA LEU A 66 -8.42 5.88 0.95
C LEU A 66 -9.42 7.02 0.83
N LEU A 67 -9.93 7.23 -0.37
CA LEU A 67 -11.01 8.14 -0.69
C LEU A 67 -12.22 7.33 -1.14
N GLU A 68 -13.30 7.38 -0.37
CA GLU A 68 -14.49 6.60 -0.62
C GLU A 68 -15.73 7.34 -0.09
N ASN A 69 -16.75 7.50 -0.94
CA ASN A 69 -18.03 8.13 -0.57
C ASN A 69 -17.87 9.51 0.11
N GLY A 70 -16.93 10.33 -0.35
CA GLY A 70 -16.66 11.64 0.23
C GLY A 70 -15.92 11.60 1.58
N ILE A 71 -15.43 10.43 1.99
CA ILE A 71 -14.67 10.24 3.23
C ILE A 71 -13.21 9.98 2.88
N VAL A 72 -12.31 10.67 3.60
CA VAL A 72 -10.86 10.45 3.53
C VAL A 72 -10.44 9.65 4.76
N ARG A 73 -9.75 8.53 4.54
CA ARG A 73 -9.17 7.72 5.59
C ARG A 73 -7.67 7.53 5.36
N SER A 74 -6.85 7.90 6.33
CA SER A 74 -5.43 7.54 6.33
C SER A 74 -5.28 6.05 6.62
N LEU A 75 -4.56 5.34 5.75
CA LEU A 75 -4.30 3.91 5.91
C LEU A 75 -2.99 3.68 6.66
N PHE A 76 -1.91 4.32 6.22
CA PHE A 76 -0.60 4.28 6.87
C PHE A 76 0.28 5.43 6.36
N THR A 77 1.37 5.70 7.07
CA THR A 77 2.19 6.91 6.85
C THR A 77 3.58 6.64 6.31
N HIS A 78 4.03 5.38 6.27
CA HIS A 78 5.37 5.05 5.78
C HIS A 78 5.48 3.59 5.38
N GLN A 79 6.43 3.33 4.50
CA GLN A 79 6.89 2.00 4.16
C GLN A 79 7.84 1.48 5.27
N LEU A 80 7.65 0.26 5.71
CA LEU A 80 8.40 -0.29 6.86
C LEU A 80 9.83 -0.70 6.49
N PHE A 81 10.03 -1.21 5.27
CA PHE A 81 11.35 -1.57 4.75
C PHE A 81 11.36 -1.52 3.23
N THR A 82 12.55 -1.31 2.66
CA THR A 82 12.73 -1.11 1.21
C THR A 82 13.43 -2.28 0.52
N ASP A 83 14.10 -3.14 1.27
CA ASP A 83 14.92 -4.22 0.71
C ASP A 83 15.05 -5.41 1.66
N SER A 84 15.59 -6.50 1.13
CA SER A 84 15.78 -7.74 1.86
C SER A 84 16.85 -7.66 2.96
N LYS A 85 17.84 -6.75 2.83
CA LYS A 85 18.90 -6.59 3.87
C LYS A 85 18.29 -6.01 5.12
N THR A 86 17.43 -4.99 4.97
CA THR A 86 16.74 -4.33 6.10
C THR A 86 15.87 -5.32 6.86
N ILE A 87 15.02 -6.08 6.18
CA ILE A 87 14.12 -7.01 6.86
C ILE A 87 14.86 -8.21 7.46
N ASN A 88 15.97 -8.65 6.86
CA ASN A 88 16.81 -9.69 7.44
C ASN A 88 17.55 -9.22 8.69
N ALA A 89 18.02 -7.96 8.70
CA ALA A 89 18.67 -7.36 9.87
C ALA A 89 17.69 -7.08 11.02
N TYR A 90 16.43 -6.78 10.69
CA TYR A 90 15.37 -6.41 11.64
C TYR A 90 14.10 -7.23 11.42
N PRO A 91 14.08 -8.53 11.79
CA PRO A 91 12.94 -9.42 11.55
C PRO A 91 11.62 -8.93 12.18
N ILE A 92 11.69 -8.12 13.23
CA ILE A 92 10.51 -7.51 13.87
C ILE A 92 9.67 -6.67 12.88
N LEU A 93 10.27 -6.19 11.79
CA LEU A 93 9.54 -5.46 10.75
C LEU A 93 8.52 -6.34 10.03
N GLY A 94 8.77 -7.65 9.96
CA GLY A 94 7.80 -8.62 9.45
C GLY A 94 6.55 -8.73 10.34
N GLU A 95 6.74 -8.73 11.67
CA GLU A 95 5.63 -8.69 12.63
C GLU A 95 4.83 -7.38 12.53
N HIS A 96 5.54 -6.25 12.39
CA HIS A 96 4.90 -4.95 12.23
C HIS A 96 4.10 -4.88 10.94
N LEU A 97 4.63 -5.39 9.82
CA LEU A 97 3.90 -5.43 8.56
C LEU A 97 2.62 -6.28 8.70
N MET A 98 2.72 -7.46 9.31
CA MET A 98 1.55 -8.30 9.54
C MET A 98 0.49 -7.60 10.37
N LEU A 99 0.89 -6.95 11.47
CA LEU A 99 -0.05 -6.19 12.30
C LEU A 99 -0.74 -5.07 11.49
N GLU A 100 -0.01 -4.36 10.66
CA GLU A 100 -0.57 -3.32 9.81
C GLU A 100 -1.49 -3.88 8.72
N LEU A 101 -1.15 -5.00 8.11
CA LEU A 101 -2.00 -5.68 7.13
C LEU A 101 -3.33 -6.14 7.74
N GLU A 102 -3.29 -6.64 8.97
CA GLU A 102 -4.48 -7.11 9.69
C GLU A 102 -5.37 -5.97 10.21
N THR A 103 -4.81 -4.77 10.45
CA THR A 103 -5.52 -3.71 11.18
C THR A 103 -5.84 -2.46 10.37
N ARG A 104 -5.00 -2.04 9.45
CA ARG A 104 -5.15 -0.74 8.77
C ARG A 104 -4.80 -0.70 7.28
N ARG A 105 -4.03 -1.67 6.77
CA ARG A 105 -3.66 -1.74 5.35
C ARG A 105 -4.64 -2.55 4.52
N ASN A 106 -5.81 -2.83 5.05
CA ASN A 106 -6.87 -3.54 4.36
C ASN A 106 -8.17 -2.74 4.38
N PHE A 107 -8.98 -2.97 3.38
CA PHE A 107 -10.32 -2.37 3.21
C PHE A 107 -11.13 -3.23 2.24
N SER A 108 -12.43 -2.94 2.15
CA SER A 108 -13.29 -3.56 1.15
C SER A 108 -13.60 -2.55 0.04
N ALA A 109 -13.55 -3.01 -1.21
CA ALA A 109 -14.01 -2.26 -2.37
C ALA A 109 -14.74 -3.22 -3.31
N ALA A 110 -15.93 -2.84 -3.80
CA ALA A 110 -16.76 -3.67 -4.69
C ALA A 110 -16.96 -5.11 -4.18
N ASN A 111 -17.20 -5.30 -2.89
CA ASN A 111 -17.33 -6.61 -2.22
C ASN A 111 -16.06 -7.49 -2.32
N ARG A 112 -14.90 -6.89 -2.46
CA ARG A 112 -13.60 -7.56 -2.44
C ARG A 112 -12.77 -7.09 -1.27
N ASN A 113 -12.02 -8.01 -0.67
CA ASN A 113 -11.04 -7.68 0.35
C ASN A 113 -9.75 -7.23 -0.34
N VAL A 114 -9.36 -5.99 -0.10
CA VAL A 114 -8.19 -5.36 -0.71
C VAL A 114 -7.15 -5.11 0.36
N ALA A 115 -5.89 -5.34 0.05
CA ALA A 115 -4.77 -5.02 0.91
C ALA A 115 -3.67 -4.27 0.16
N ILE A 116 -2.83 -3.55 0.89
CA ILE A 116 -1.72 -2.77 0.34
C ILE A 116 -0.39 -3.25 0.92
N ILE A 117 0.49 -3.68 0.03
CA ILE A 117 1.89 -3.99 0.32
C ILE A 117 2.73 -3.08 -0.58
N GLN A 118 3.49 -2.15 0.00
CA GLN A 118 4.31 -1.23 -0.79
C GLN A 118 5.55 -1.93 -1.40
N CYS A 119 6.06 -1.36 -2.46
CA CYS A 119 7.16 -1.80 -3.31
C CYS A 119 8.22 -2.68 -2.61
N GLY A 120 9.01 -2.12 -1.71
CA GLY A 120 10.08 -2.85 -1.03
C GLY A 120 9.58 -3.87 0.01
N GLU A 121 8.35 -3.72 0.49
CA GLU A 121 7.74 -4.65 1.44
C GLU A 121 7.41 -6.00 0.81
N ASN A 122 7.43 -6.12 -0.52
CA ASN A 122 7.42 -7.41 -1.21
C ASN A 122 8.58 -8.32 -0.80
N ASN A 123 9.64 -7.76 -0.20
CA ASN A 123 10.72 -8.55 0.39
C ASN A 123 10.29 -9.34 1.64
N ILE A 124 9.04 -9.23 2.09
CA ILE A 124 8.44 -10.18 3.04
C ILE A 124 8.38 -11.60 2.42
N LEU A 125 8.39 -11.67 1.11
CA LEU A 125 8.56 -12.90 0.34
C LEU A 125 10.03 -13.08 -0.06
N ARG A 126 10.45 -14.30 -0.24
CA ARG A 126 11.71 -14.67 -0.89
C ARG A 126 11.46 -15.65 -2.01
N ASN A 127 12.30 -15.61 -3.01
CA ASN A 127 12.23 -16.52 -4.14
C ASN A 127 13.16 -17.72 -3.91
N ILE A 128 12.65 -18.94 -4.11
CA ILE A 128 13.46 -20.16 -4.13
C ILE A 128 13.71 -20.51 -5.61
N GLN A 129 14.87 -20.09 -6.12
CA GLN A 129 15.24 -20.28 -7.52
C GLN A 129 15.32 -21.77 -7.92
N SER A 130 15.74 -22.64 -6.98
CA SER A 130 15.83 -24.09 -7.21
C SER A 130 14.47 -24.79 -7.37
N GLU A 131 13.39 -24.12 -7.05
CA GLU A 131 12.02 -24.65 -7.12
C GLU A 131 11.17 -23.85 -8.13
N GLU A 132 11.66 -23.65 -9.35
CA GLU A 132 10.97 -22.95 -10.43
C GLU A 132 10.57 -21.49 -10.05
N ASN A 133 11.40 -20.82 -9.28
CA ASN A 133 11.14 -19.47 -8.78
C ASN A 133 9.90 -19.36 -7.86
N ARG A 134 9.66 -20.36 -7.04
CA ARG A 134 8.57 -20.34 -6.07
C ARG A 134 8.77 -19.23 -5.04
N ALA A 135 7.78 -18.36 -4.90
CA ALA A 135 7.73 -17.38 -3.81
C ALA A 135 7.28 -18.04 -2.51
N VAL A 136 8.02 -17.81 -1.44
CA VAL A 136 7.69 -18.30 -0.09
C VAL A 136 7.78 -17.16 0.91
N PHE A 137 7.11 -17.31 2.04
CA PHE A 137 7.23 -16.36 3.13
C PHE A 137 8.67 -16.37 3.69
N ARG A 138 9.22 -15.19 3.96
CA ARG A 138 10.64 -15.07 4.35
C ARG A 138 10.95 -15.70 5.70
N PHE A 139 10.00 -15.67 6.63
CA PHE A 139 10.12 -16.17 7.98
C PHE A 139 9.39 -17.51 8.15
N ASP A 140 9.62 -18.45 7.24
CA ASP A 140 8.98 -19.76 7.22
C ASP A 140 9.25 -20.59 8.50
N GLU A 141 10.34 -20.34 9.21
CA GLU A 141 10.64 -20.95 10.51
C GLU A 141 9.78 -20.38 11.65
N ASN A 142 9.26 -19.17 11.54
CA ASN A 142 8.29 -18.60 12.47
C ASN A 142 6.88 -19.11 12.12
N THR A 143 6.50 -20.26 12.68
CA THR A 143 5.24 -20.92 12.33
C THR A 143 4.00 -20.07 12.61
N SER A 144 4.02 -19.26 13.67
CA SER A 144 2.91 -18.36 14.01
C SER A 144 2.76 -17.24 12.97
N LEU A 145 3.85 -16.55 12.64
CA LEU A 145 3.85 -15.45 11.68
C LEU A 145 3.52 -15.97 10.28
N ASN A 146 4.09 -17.11 9.90
CA ASN A 146 3.82 -17.77 8.62
C ASN A 146 2.34 -18.14 8.47
N LYS A 147 1.74 -18.71 9.54
CA LYS A 147 0.31 -19.00 9.52
C LYS A 147 -0.54 -17.76 9.37
N ARG A 148 -0.27 -16.69 10.12
CA ARG A 148 -0.98 -15.41 10.01
C ARG A 148 -0.89 -14.84 8.58
N PHE A 149 0.28 -14.91 7.97
CA PHE A 149 0.47 -14.44 6.59
C PHE A 149 -0.31 -15.29 5.58
N ALA A 150 -0.31 -16.60 5.74
CA ALA A 150 -1.11 -17.51 4.90
C ALA A 150 -2.62 -17.26 5.06
N ASP A 151 -3.09 -17.11 6.29
CA ASP A 151 -4.50 -16.80 6.59
C ASP A 151 -4.89 -15.44 5.99
N PHE A 152 -4.01 -14.44 6.09
CA PHE A 152 -4.21 -13.13 5.48
C PHE A 152 -4.34 -13.22 3.96
N LEU A 153 -3.43 -13.92 3.28
CA LEU A 153 -3.47 -14.11 1.82
C LEU A 153 -4.74 -14.84 1.37
N ASN A 154 -5.15 -15.88 2.11
CA ASN A 154 -6.36 -16.65 1.79
C ASN A 154 -7.65 -15.82 1.93
N ASN A 155 -7.62 -14.75 2.71
CA ASN A 155 -8.75 -13.85 2.93
C ASN A 155 -8.65 -12.54 2.14
N THR A 156 -7.64 -12.39 1.28
CA THR A 156 -7.42 -11.19 0.46
C THR A 156 -7.69 -11.50 -1.00
N ASP A 157 -8.61 -10.76 -1.62
CA ASP A 157 -8.93 -10.93 -3.05
C ASP A 157 -7.97 -10.16 -3.96
N ILE A 158 -7.52 -8.98 -3.51
CA ILE A 158 -6.69 -8.06 -4.30
C ILE A 158 -5.55 -7.52 -3.44
N ILE A 159 -4.33 -7.60 -3.93
CA ILE A 159 -3.18 -6.91 -3.34
C ILE A 159 -2.78 -5.77 -4.27
N LEU A 160 -2.84 -4.55 -3.73
CA LEU A 160 -2.29 -3.38 -4.40
C LEU A 160 -0.82 -3.24 -4.02
N ASN A 161 0.03 -3.14 -5.03
CA ASN A 161 1.46 -2.96 -4.84
C ASN A 161 1.93 -1.69 -5.57
N PRO A 162 1.87 -0.51 -4.94
CA PRO A 162 2.41 0.70 -5.52
C PRO A 162 3.93 0.59 -5.66
N LEU A 163 4.40 0.60 -6.90
CA LEU A 163 5.80 0.46 -7.25
C LEU A 163 6.43 1.84 -7.46
N HIS A 164 7.59 2.05 -6.86
CA HIS A 164 8.46 3.19 -7.11
C HIS A 164 9.67 2.69 -7.91
N SER A 165 9.64 2.83 -9.23
CA SER A 165 10.85 2.64 -10.01
C SER A 165 11.77 3.84 -9.76
N PRO A 166 13.04 3.64 -9.36
CA PRO A 166 14.01 4.70 -9.51
C PRO A 166 14.10 4.98 -11.01
N MET A 167 13.48 6.07 -11.43
CA MET A 167 13.74 6.59 -12.76
C MET A 167 15.19 7.03 -12.76
N GLY A 168 16.04 6.18 -13.31
CA GLY A 168 17.43 6.49 -13.58
C GLY A 168 17.59 7.58 -14.62
#